data_871aa6332de1cc4260f22546680f2914
#
_entry.id   871aa6332de1cc4260f22546680f2914
#
_cell.length_a   1.000
_cell.length_b   1.000
_cell.length_c   1.000
_cell.angle_alpha   90.00
_cell.angle_beta   90.00
_cell.angle_gamma   90.00
#
_symmetry.space_group_name_H-M   'P 1'
#
loop_
_entity.id
_entity.type
_entity.pdbx_description
1 polymer ?
#
loop_
_entity_poly.entity_id
_entity_poly.type
_entity_poly.pdbx_seq_one_letter_code
_entity_poly.pdbx_strand_id
1 'polypeptide(L)'
;MRPTQGVSFGGRYELDSRIAVGGMGEVWEATDHVIGRTVAIKILKDEYMGDPGFLERFRAEARHAALVNHEGIASVFDYGEENGSAFLVMELVPGEALSTILEREGPLSTDKTLDIVAQTAAALQAAHAAGLVHRDIKPGNLLITPDGRVKITDFGIARIADQVPLTATGQVMGTVQYLSPEQASGHPASPATDTYSLGIVAYESLAGKRPFTGESQVAIAMAQINDAPPPLPPTVSEPVQNLVMSMIAKKPEDRPASSSAVARAASALRRGDVAGAAAIVPAIAGAASVDEVTRLLTAGVATEDATRIMPTTAVIPEEQPVAEKKKRSPWTWPLVALIALLVLVLGGTLFALFGQGGAQETPTPSDTATQAEPTPSDTPVAEPTSIDLASVGFLGKTCEEALALATENELTNVSCGIGSPAPTDDQVGKVYEMNPVGGNVDLDERITLTAYDAATELTTPTPARIQVDGTTAETVEQGAVVQVVWDGYTCPSGTGSVASYDLTLINGTFSNGGTTGSFQGGDRPVAVTVTGEPTQLLIVSYTVSCDGAQRPSGPAPEASSTITAPAQENPTPGTEG
;
A
#
# COMPACT_ATOMS: atom_id res chain seq x y z
N MET A 1 20.15 -3.99 -24.06
CA MET A 1 21.13 -3.16 -24.86
C MET A 1 21.64 -2.02 -23.95
N ARG A 2 22.95 -1.76 -23.90
CA ARG A 2 23.45 -0.59 -23.13
C ARG A 2 23.14 0.69 -23.90
N PRO A 3 22.39 1.66 -23.34
CA PRO A 3 22.14 2.92 -24.01
C PRO A 3 23.45 3.71 -24.17
N THR A 4 23.70 4.20 -25.38
CA THR A 4 24.85 5.05 -25.71
C THR A 4 24.40 6.15 -26.68
N GLN A 5 25.14 7.23 -26.74
CA GLN A 5 24.88 8.35 -27.66
C GLN A 5 24.77 7.85 -29.10
N GLY A 6 23.78 8.33 -29.84
CA GLY A 6 23.51 7.98 -31.24
C GLY A 6 22.67 6.70 -31.42
N VAL A 7 22.33 5.99 -30.32
CA VAL A 7 21.39 4.85 -30.39
C VAL A 7 19.96 5.39 -30.49
N SER A 8 19.18 4.78 -31.39
CA SER A 8 17.77 5.15 -31.57
C SER A 8 16.87 4.11 -30.89
N PHE A 9 15.85 4.58 -30.17
CA PHE A 9 14.79 3.78 -29.55
C PHE A 9 13.47 3.98 -30.31
N GLY A 10 12.75 2.87 -30.54
CA GLY A 10 11.50 2.86 -31.31
C GLY A 10 11.67 3.34 -32.75
N GLY A 11 12.91 3.30 -33.31
CA GLY A 11 13.22 3.86 -34.62
C GLY A 11 12.93 5.37 -34.75
N ARG A 12 12.78 6.08 -33.62
CA ARG A 12 12.30 7.46 -33.57
C ARG A 12 13.10 8.37 -32.66
N TYR A 13 13.53 7.89 -31.49
CA TYR A 13 14.15 8.69 -30.44
C TYR A 13 15.65 8.42 -30.41
N GLU A 14 16.46 9.32 -30.96
CA GLU A 14 17.93 9.20 -30.96
C GLU A 14 18.49 9.80 -29.68
N LEU A 15 19.33 9.07 -28.96
CA LEU A 15 19.95 9.49 -27.72
C LEU A 15 21.05 10.52 -27.96
N ASP A 16 20.92 11.70 -27.37
CA ASP A 16 21.88 12.80 -27.52
C ASP A 16 22.89 12.83 -26.36
N SER A 17 22.40 12.99 -25.14
CA SER A 17 23.24 13.07 -23.94
C SER A 17 22.57 12.41 -22.74
N ARG A 18 23.40 11.84 -21.83
CA ARG A 18 22.89 11.21 -20.62
C ARG A 18 22.68 12.27 -19.53
N ILE A 19 21.42 12.40 -19.05
CA ILE A 19 21.05 13.35 -18.01
C ILE A 19 21.33 12.77 -16.62
N ALA A 20 20.91 11.51 -16.36
CA ALA A 20 21.01 10.91 -15.04
C ALA A 20 21.11 9.39 -15.11
N VAL A 21 21.71 8.78 -14.05
CA VAL A 21 21.71 7.33 -13.80
C VAL A 21 21.02 7.08 -12.45
N GLY A 22 20.01 6.26 -12.45
CA GLY A 22 19.24 5.89 -11.25
C GLY A 22 19.23 4.40 -10.97
N GLY A 23 18.61 4.03 -9.84
CA GLY A 23 18.44 2.63 -9.46
C GLY A 23 17.70 1.80 -10.51
N MET A 24 16.69 2.39 -11.16
CA MET A 24 15.79 1.72 -12.11
C MET A 24 16.18 1.87 -13.57
N GLY A 25 17.18 2.68 -13.91
CA GLY A 25 17.58 2.93 -15.28
C GLY A 25 18.34 4.22 -15.49
N GLU A 26 18.43 4.63 -16.74
CA GLU A 26 19.09 5.86 -17.17
C GLU A 26 18.09 6.81 -17.80
N VAL A 27 18.28 8.12 -17.58
CA VAL A 27 17.53 9.18 -18.25
C VAL A 27 18.44 9.87 -19.24
N TRP A 28 18.00 9.98 -20.47
CA TRP A 28 18.72 10.59 -21.57
C TRP A 28 17.94 11.74 -22.17
N GLU A 29 18.64 12.75 -22.62
CA GLU A 29 18.15 13.69 -23.61
C GLU A 29 18.14 12.99 -24.96
N ALA A 30 17.08 13.16 -25.74
CA ALA A 30 16.92 12.50 -27.03
C ALA A 30 16.18 13.41 -28.02
N THR A 31 16.45 13.21 -29.29
CA THR A 31 15.76 13.90 -30.38
C THR A 31 14.68 13.00 -30.97
N ASP A 32 13.43 13.48 -30.95
CA ASP A 32 12.30 12.87 -31.66
C ASP A 32 12.33 13.27 -33.14
N HIS A 33 12.80 12.39 -33.98
CA HIS A 33 12.98 12.65 -35.42
C HIS A 33 11.66 12.77 -36.21
N VAL A 34 10.53 12.33 -35.64
CA VAL A 34 9.23 12.42 -36.33
C VAL A 34 8.65 13.82 -36.25
N ILE A 35 8.76 14.48 -35.11
CA ILE A 35 8.18 15.81 -34.89
C ILE A 35 9.25 16.88 -34.65
N GLY A 36 10.53 16.53 -34.65
CA GLY A 36 11.66 17.47 -34.56
C GLY A 36 11.75 18.19 -33.22
N ARG A 37 11.50 17.53 -32.09
CA ARG A 37 11.63 18.10 -30.77
C ARG A 37 12.60 17.30 -29.88
N THR A 38 13.20 17.98 -28.91
CA THR A 38 13.98 17.34 -27.86
C THR A 38 13.05 16.83 -26.76
N VAL A 39 13.33 15.63 -26.25
CA VAL A 39 12.58 14.93 -25.20
C VAL A 39 13.51 14.34 -24.16
N ALA A 40 13.00 13.97 -22.99
CA ALA A 40 13.68 13.10 -22.07
C ALA A 40 13.19 11.66 -22.28
N ILE A 41 14.10 10.69 -22.31
CA ILE A 41 13.77 9.29 -22.41
C ILE A 41 14.38 8.54 -21.21
N LYS A 42 13.55 7.88 -20.44
CA LYS A 42 13.94 7.02 -19.33
C LYS A 42 13.97 5.58 -19.81
N ILE A 43 15.16 4.96 -19.79
CA ILE A 43 15.39 3.59 -20.24
C ILE A 43 15.55 2.73 -18.99
N LEU A 44 14.70 1.73 -18.82
CA LEU A 44 14.74 0.83 -17.67
C LEU A 44 15.86 -0.21 -17.85
N LYS A 45 16.41 -0.68 -16.74
CA LYS A 45 17.40 -1.75 -16.74
C LYS A 45 16.80 -3.07 -17.17
N ASP A 46 17.62 -3.89 -17.82
CA ASP A 46 17.23 -5.19 -18.37
C ASP A 46 16.71 -6.16 -17.28
N GLU A 47 17.16 -6.02 -16.02
CA GLU A 47 16.71 -6.81 -14.86
C GLU A 47 15.20 -6.75 -14.60
N TYR A 48 14.52 -5.67 -15.00
CA TYR A 48 13.06 -5.53 -14.85
C TYR A 48 12.27 -6.18 -15.99
N MET A 49 12.95 -6.56 -17.07
CA MET A 49 12.30 -7.14 -18.26
C MET A 49 11.92 -8.61 -18.09
N GLY A 50 12.50 -9.30 -17.11
CA GLY A 50 12.23 -10.70 -16.82
C GLY A 50 10.89 -10.96 -16.12
N ASP A 51 10.21 -9.91 -15.59
CA ASP A 51 8.92 -10.02 -14.93
C ASP A 51 7.77 -9.54 -15.85
N PRO A 52 6.96 -10.46 -16.43
CA PRO A 52 5.83 -10.10 -17.28
C PRO A 52 4.78 -9.23 -16.53
N GLY A 53 4.60 -9.46 -15.23
CA GLY A 53 3.70 -8.66 -14.40
C GLY A 53 4.22 -7.24 -14.21
N PHE A 54 5.52 -7.02 -14.16
CA PHE A 54 6.11 -5.68 -14.13
C PHE A 54 5.79 -4.91 -15.42
N LEU A 55 5.98 -5.52 -16.59
CA LEU A 55 5.74 -4.87 -17.88
C LEU A 55 4.27 -4.48 -18.10
N GLU A 56 3.33 -5.35 -17.71
CA GLU A 56 1.90 -5.02 -17.79
C GLU A 56 1.55 -3.82 -16.91
N ARG A 57 2.06 -3.79 -15.69
CA ARG A 57 1.86 -2.67 -14.78
C ARG A 57 2.52 -1.39 -15.30
N PHE A 58 3.76 -1.48 -15.79
CA PHE A 58 4.47 -0.36 -16.42
C PHE A 58 3.63 0.25 -17.57
N ARG A 59 3.11 -0.59 -18.48
CA ARG A 59 2.25 -0.15 -19.59
C ARG A 59 0.96 0.52 -19.10
N ALA A 60 0.34 -0.02 -18.04
CA ALA A 60 -0.88 0.54 -17.47
C ALA A 60 -0.62 1.91 -16.83
N GLU A 61 0.43 2.04 -16.03
CA GLU A 61 0.79 3.30 -15.37
C GLU A 61 1.30 4.35 -16.34
N ALA A 62 2.10 3.97 -17.36
CA ALA A 62 2.51 4.89 -18.41
C ALA A 62 1.29 5.49 -19.15
N ARG A 63 0.28 4.65 -19.45
CA ARG A 63 -0.98 5.12 -20.04
C ARG A 63 -1.74 6.05 -19.12
N HIS A 64 -1.82 5.76 -17.82
CA HIS A 64 -2.49 6.63 -16.85
C HIS A 64 -1.75 7.96 -16.70
N ALA A 65 -0.40 7.92 -16.61
CA ALA A 65 0.42 9.13 -16.52
C ALA A 65 0.26 10.03 -17.76
N ALA A 66 0.12 9.44 -18.95
CA ALA A 66 -0.10 10.19 -20.19
C ALA A 66 -1.46 10.91 -20.25
N LEU A 67 -2.44 10.52 -19.42
CA LEU A 67 -3.74 11.20 -19.32
C LEU A 67 -3.70 12.47 -18.46
N VAL A 68 -2.66 12.61 -17.61
CA VAL A 68 -2.54 13.77 -16.72
C VAL A 68 -1.85 14.91 -17.48
N ASN A 69 -2.56 16.00 -17.65
CA ASN A 69 -2.03 17.22 -18.26
C ASN A 69 -2.15 18.38 -17.27
N HIS A 70 -1.01 18.82 -16.73
CA HIS A 70 -0.93 19.93 -15.79
C HIS A 70 0.44 20.62 -15.94
N GLU A 71 0.49 21.96 -15.85
CA GLU A 71 1.73 22.73 -16.02
C GLU A 71 2.83 22.37 -15.02
N GLY A 72 2.48 21.92 -13.82
CA GLY A 72 3.39 21.45 -12.78
C GLY A 72 3.77 19.96 -12.88
N ILE A 73 3.45 19.28 -13.98
CA ILE A 73 3.78 17.88 -14.21
C ILE A 73 4.51 17.76 -15.55
N ALA A 74 5.62 17.02 -15.59
CA ALA A 74 6.28 16.68 -16.84
C ALA A 74 5.40 15.73 -17.64
N SER A 75 4.98 16.13 -18.85
CA SER A 75 4.08 15.37 -19.70
C SER A 75 4.74 14.08 -20.18
N VAL A 76 4.01 12.97 -20.12
CA VAL A 76 4.41 11.70 -20.76
C VAL A 76 3.92 11.72 -22.20
N PHE A 77 4.83 11.48 -23.15
CA PHE A 77 4.53 11.55 -24.57
C PHE A 77 4.38 10.19 -25.23
N ASP A 78 5.17 9.21 -24.80
CA ASP A 78 5.21 7.89 -25.41
C ASP A 78 5.84 6.87 -24.47
N TYR A 79 5.67 5.59 -24.74
CA TYR A 79 6.39 4.51 -24.10
C TYR A 79 6.57 3.37 -25.10
N GLY A 80 7.59 2.53 -24.88
CA GLY A 80 7.84 1.39 -25.75
C GLY A 80 8.75 0.36 -25.11
N GLU A 81 8.93 -0.71 -25.85
CA GLU A 81 9.82 -1.81 -25.52
C GLU A 81 10.64 -2.16 -26.74
N GLU A 82 11.93 -2.23 -26.58
CA GLU A 82 12.84 -2.56 -27.68
C GLU A 82 14.11 -3.23 -27.16
N ASN A 83 14.57 -4.28 -27.82
CA ASN A 83 15.82 -4.99 -27.54
C ASN A 83 15.96 -5.44 -26.07
N GLY A 84 14.85 -5.85 -25.43
CA GLY A 84 14.84 -6.28 -24.03
C GLY A 84 14.92 -5.14 -23.02
N SER A 85 14.61 -3.90 -23.40
CA SER A 85 14.51 -2.74 -22.52
C SER A 85 13.17 -2.05 -22.70
N ALA A 86 12.52 -1.62 -21.61
CA ALA A 86 11.36 -0.74 -21.68
C ALA A 86 11.83 0.73 -21.54
N PHE A 87 11.14 1.63 -22.22
CA PHE A 87 11.46 3.05 -22.16
C PHE A 87 10.19 3.92 -22.06
N LEU A 88 10.34 5.08 -21.43
CA LEU A 88 9.32 6.09 -21.28
C LEU A 88 9.84 7.41 -21.87
N VAL A 89 9.07 8.02 -22.76
CA VAL A 89 9.39 9.31 -23.36
C VAL A 89 8.55 10.40 -22.70
N MET A 90 9.21 11.44 -22.22
CA MET A 90 8.58 12.51 -21.47
C MET A 90 9.12 13.88 -21.84
N GLU A 91 8.49 14.92 -21.34
CA GLU A 91 8.94 16.29 -21.44
C GLU A 91 10.35 16.45 -20.90
N LEU A 92 11.25 17.02 -21.70
CA LEU A 92 12.53 17.51 -21.22
C LEU A 92 12.30 18.84 -20.50
N VAL A 93 12.38 18.81 -19.17
CA VAL A 93 12.16 19.99 -18.33
C VAL A 93 13.47 20.78 -18.21
N PRO A 94 13.53 22.05 -18.67
CA PRO A 94 14.69 22.90 -18.50
C PRO A 94 14.74 23.40 -17.06
N GLY A 95 15.32 22.61 -16.15
CA GLY A 95 15.34 22.95 -14.72
C GLY A 95 16.39 22.17 -13.96
N GLU A 96 16.57 22.54 -12.71
CA GLU A 96 17.47 21.90 -11.76
C GLU A 96 16.66 21.14 -10.71
N ALA A 97 17.11 19.94 -10.33
CA ALA A 97 16.45 19.18 -9.28
C ALA A 97 16.54 19.93 -7.94
N LEU A 98 15.46 19.91 -7.16
CA LEU A 98 15.43 20.53 -5.83
C LEU A 98 16.52 19.92 -4.91
N SER A 99 16.88 18.65 -5.09
CA SER A 99 18.00 18.03 -4.37
C SER A 99 19.33 18.77 -4.60
N THR A 100 19.64 19.11 -5.84
CA THR A 100 20.86 19.85 -6.20
C THR A 100 20.83 21.28 -5.63
N ILE A 101 19.64 21.91 -5.64
CA ILE A 101 19.46 23.23 -5.01
C ILE A 101 19.71 23.15 -3.51
N LEU A 102 19.16 22.15 -2.81
CA LEU A 102 19.34 21.94 -1.38
C LEU A 102 20.80 21.62 -1.02
N GLU A 103 21.49 20.85 -1.83
CA GLU A 103 22.91 20.55 -1.65
C GLU A 103 23.78 21.82 -1.79
N ARG A 104 23.44 22.72 -2.71
CA ARG A 104 24.17 23.96 -2.97
C ARG A 104 23.85 25.08 -1.98
N GLU A 105 22.56 25.28 -1.68
CA GLU A 105 22.07 26.42 -0.92
C GLU A 105 21.87 26.11 0.58
N GLY A 106 21.76 24.84 0.95
CA GLY A 106 21.33 24.42 2.28
C GLY A 106 19.83 24.71 2.50
N PRO A 107 19.44 25.15 3.73
CA PRO A 107 18.04 25.47 4.02
C PRO A 107 17.54 26.64 3.19
N LEU A 108 16.33 26.51 2.66
CA LEU A 108 15.68 27.52 1.86
C LEU A 108 14.90 28.52 2.76
N SER A 109 14.61 29.71 2.22
CA SER A 109 13.69 30.64 2.88
C SER A 109 12.28 30.03 2.99
N THR A 110 11.54 30.46 4.01
CA THR A 110 10.14 30.04 4.22
C THR A 110 9.27 30.36 3.00
N ASP A 111 9.44 31.51 2.38
CA ASP A 111 8.68 31.92 1.19
C ASP A 111 8.94 30.97 0.01
N LYS A 112 10.22 30.68 -0.29
CA LYS A 112 10.62 29.77 -1.38
C LYS A 112 10.10 28.34 -1.12
N THR A 113 10.18 27.86 0.12
CA THR A 113 9.67 26.53 0.50
C THR A 113 8.16 26.44 0.34
N LEU A 114 7.41 27.44 0.85
CA LEU A 114 5.95 27.46 0.72
C LEU A 114 5.51 27.58 -0.75
N ASP A 115 6.27 28.29 -1.58
CA ASP A 115 6.01 28.36 -3.02
C ASP A 115 6.14 26.99 -3.68
N ILE A 116 7.25 26.29 -3.42
CA ILE A 116 7.48 24.92 -3.93
C ILE A 116 6.37 23.97 -3.44
N VAL A 117 6.02 24.04 -2.16
CA VAL A 117 4.95 23.22 -1.58
C VAL A 117 3.61 23.51 -2.25
N ALA A 118 3.26 24.78 -2.44
CA ALA A 118 2.00 25.18 -3.05
C ALA A 118 1.87 24.68 -4.49
N GLN A 119 2.91 24.86 -5.31
CA GLN A 119 2.94 24.43 -6.70
C GLN A 119 2.91 22.89 -6.81
N THR A 120 3.75 22.20 -6.03
CA THR A 120 3.79 20.73 -6.02
C THR A 120 2.46 20.13 -5.58
N ALA A 121 1.86 20.66 -4.51
CA ALA A 121 0.58 20.18 -4.03
C ALA A 121 -0.58 20.42 -5.02
N ALA A 122 -0.55 21.55 -5.77
CA ALA A 122 -1.52 21.80 -6.83
C ALA A 122 -1.38 20.79 -7.99
N ALA A 123 -0.15 20.46 -8.38
CA ALA A 123 0.15 19.46 -9.40
C ALA A 123 -0.25 18.04 -8.94
N LEU A 124 0.06 17.68 -7.70
CA LEU A 124 -0.38 16.39 -7.12
C LEU A 124 -1.91 16.28 -7.09
N GLN A 125 -2.62 17.36 -6.77
CA GLN A 125 -4.09 17.34 -6.81
C GLN A 125 -4.64 17.02 -8.20
N ALA A 126 -4.02 17.52 -9.26
CA ALA A 126 -4.43 17.20 -10.64
C ALA A 126 -4.21 15.71 -10.95
N ALA A 127 -3.09 15.13 -10.52
CA ALA A 127 -2.83 13.70 -10.65
C ALA A 127 -3.82 12.85 -9.83
N HIS A 128 -4.08 13.22 -8.57
CA HIS A 128 -5.02 12.54 -7.68
C HIS A 128 -6.46 12.56 -8.22
N ALA A 129 -6.88 13.66 -8.84
CA ALA A 129 -8.18 13.76 -9.49
C ALA A 129 -8.32 12.83 -10.70
N ALA A 130 -7.21 12.46 -11.34
CA ALA A 130 -7.16 11.46 -12.41
C ALA A 130 -6.94 10.02 -11.87
N GLY A 131 -6.97 9.82 -10.54
CA GLY A 131 -6.74 8.52 -9.91
C GLY A 131 -5.28 8.09 -9.84
N LEU A 132 -4.33 8.98 -10.12
CA LEU A 132 -2.90 8.68 -10.12
C LEU A 132 -2.23 9.22 -8.86
N VAL A 133 -1.64 8.33 -8.06
CA VAL A 133 -0.80 8.65 -6.89
C VAL A 133 0.67 8.56 -7.29
N HIS A 134 1.49 9.56 -6.92
CA HIS A 134 2.89 9.63 -7.34
C HIS A 134 3.79 8.59 -6.64
N ARG A 135 3.61 8.37 -5.34
CA ARG A 135 4.28 7.37 -4.49
C ARG A 135 5.78 7.56 -4.25
N ASP A 136 6.45 8.48 -4.95
CA ASP A 136 7.89 8.74 -4.84
C ASP A 136 8.21 10.25 -4.88
N ILE A 137 7.47 11.07 -4.13
CA ILE A 137 7.77 12.49 -3.98
C ILE A 137 9.05 12.64 -3.15
N LYS A 138 10.06 13.27 -3.78
CA LYS A 138 11.36 13.57 -3.20
C LYS A 138 12.01 14.76 -3.92
N PRO A 139 13.01 15.42 -3.35
CA PRO A 139 13.65 16.57 -4.00
C PRO A 139 14.23 16.28 -5.40
N GLY A 140 14.70 15.07 -5.64
CA GLY A 140 15.22 14.67 -6.96
C GLY A 140 14.16 14.59 -8.07
N ASN A 141 12.88 14.44 -7.71
CA ASN A 141 11.77 14.36 -8.66
C ASN A 141 11.01 15.69 -8.80
N LEU A 142 11.48 16.77 -8.16
CA LEU A 142 10.94 18.11 -8.25
C LEU A 142 11.94 18.99 -8.99
N LEU A 143 11.68 19.28 -10.26
CA LEU A 143 12.53 20.15 -11.08
C LEU A 143 12.06 21.60 -10.95
N ILE A 144 12.99 22.48 -10.64
CA ILE A 144 12.75 23.92 -10.54
C ILE A 144 13.26 24.57 -11.81
N THR A 145 12.37 25.15 -12.59
CA THR A 145 12.70 25.85 -13.83
C THR A 145 13.34 27.21 -13.54
N PRO A 146 14.05 27.82 -14.50
CA PRO A 146 14.70 29.14 -14.30
C PRO A 146 13.72 30.27 -13.94
N ASP A 147 12.46 30.16 -14.32
CA ASP A 147 11.36 31.07 -13.96
C ASP A 147 10.68 30.74 -12.63
N GLY A 148 11.21 29.76 -11.87
CA GLY A 148 10.75 29.40 -10.52
C GLY A 148 9.54 28.47 -10.50
N ARG A 149 9.12 27.90 -11.62
CA ARG A 149 8.04 26.91 -11.63
C ARG A 149 8.55 25.55 -11.21
N VAL A 150 7.69 24.80 -10.51
CA VAL A 150 7.95 23.42 -10.13
C VAL A 150 7.34 22.47 -11.14
N LYS A 151 8.11 21.48 -11.61
CA LYS A 151 7.62 20.37 -12.38
C LYS A 151 7.93 19.04 -11.70
N ILE A 152 6.90 18.26 -11.46
CA ILE A 152 7.02 16.89 -10.94
C ILE A 152 7.40 15.96 -12.09
N THR A 153 8.42 15.13 -11.87
CA THR A 153 8.86 14.10 -12.81
C THR A 153 8.78 12.73 -12.18
N ASP A 154 8.92 11.67 -12.97
CA ASP A 154 9.07 10.29 -12.49
C ASP A 154 7.92 9.83 -11.60
N PHE A 155 6.65 10.03 -12.04
CA PHE A 155 5.53 9.31 -11.43
C PHE A 155 5.89 7.85 -11.28
N GLY A 156 5.59 7.27 -10.12
CA GLY A 156 6.10 5.98 -9.62
C GLY A 156 5.81 4.74 -10.49
N ILE A 157 5.85 4.91 -11.83
CA ILE A 157 5.59 3.92 -12.89
C ILE A 157 6.42 2.62 -12.70
N ALA A 158 7.52 2.70 -11.98
CA ALA A 158 8.42 1.57 -11.77
C ALA A 158 8.41 1.02 -10.31
N ARG A 159 7.72 1.66 -9.36
CA ARG A 159 7.69 1.23 -7.94
C ARG A 159 6.69 0.12 -7.62
N ILE A 160 6.06 -0.44 -8.63
CA ILE A 160 5.10 -1.55 -8.46
C ILE A 160 5.80 -2.85 -8.01
N ALA A 161 7.10 -2.98 -8.30
CA ALA A 161 7.91 -4.09 -7.80
C ALA A 161 8.26 -3.98 -6.29
N ASP A 162 8.15 -2.77 -5.71
CA ASP A 162 8.58 -2.49 -4.34
C ASP A 162 7.46 -2.62 -3.28
N GLN A 163 6.33 -3.25 -3.59
CA GLN A 163 5.27 -3.57 -2.61
C GLN A 163 5.62 -4.77 -1.71
N VAL A 164 6.89 -5.17 -1.68
CA VAL A 164 7.37 -6.11 -0.67
C VAL A 164 7.58 -5.32 0.62
N PRO A 165 6.89 -5.67 1.72
CA PRO A 165 7.09 -5.02 3.00
C PRO A 165 8.59 -4.99 3.36
N LEU A 166 9.04 -3.85 3.85
CA LEU A 166 10.43 -3.61 4.29
C LEU A 166 10.99 -4.72 5.20
N THR A 167 10.09 -5.48 5.84
CA THR A 167 10.39 -6.50 6.84
C THR A 167 10.70 -7.88 6.24
N ALA A 168 10.28 -8.16 5.00
CA ALA A 168 10.37 -9.51 4.46
C ALA A 168 11.77 -9.91 3.95
N THR A 169 12.57 -8.96 3.44
CA THR A 169 13.88 -9.26 2.84
C THR A 169 15.06 -8.49 3.44
N GLY A 170 14.80 -7.48 4.29
CA GLY A 170 15.84 -6.59 4.83
C GLY A 170 16.57 -5.75 3.77
N GLN A 171 16.21 -5.89 2.51
CA GLN A 171 16.73 -5.08 1.41
C GLN A 171 15.65 -4.11 0.93
N VAL A 172 15.91 -2.83 1.10
CA VAL A 172 15.06 -1.77 0.56
C VAL A 172 15.65 -1.32 -0.75
N MET A 173 14.94 -1.59 -1.83
CA MET A 173 15.30 -1.07 -3.13
C MET A 173 14.72 0.35 -3.27
N GLY A 174 15.55 1.39 -3.19
CA GLY A 174 15.13 2.77 -3.39
C GLY A 174 15.33 3.71 -2.20
N THR A 175 14.82 4.93 -2.32
CA THR A 175 15.00 6.00 -1.34
C THR A 175 13.94 5.94 -0.25
N VAL A 176 14.29 5.47 0.96
CA VAL A 176 13.37 5.36 2.12
C VAL A 176 13.15 6.66 2.88
N GLN A 177 14.00 7.66 2.63
CA GLN A 177 14.03 8.89 3.42
C GLN A 177 12.76 9.75 3.32
N TYR A 178 11.93 9.52 2.29
CA TYR A 178 10.67 10.24 2.04
C TYR A 178 9.46 9.30 2.05
N LEU A 179 9.67 8.04 2.42
CA LEU A 179 8.63 7.01 2.44
C LEU A 179 7.62 7.30 3.55
N SER A 180 6.34 7.20 3.24
CA SER A 180 5.31 7.37 4.27
C SER A 180 5.24 6.16 5.22
N PRO A 181 4.72 6.32 6.45
CA PRO A 181 4.55 5.22 7.40
C PRO A 181 3.77 4.04 6.83
N GLU A 182 2.68 4.31 6.11
CA GLU A 182 1.87 3.28 5.46
C GLU A 182 2.62 2.52 4.38
N GLN A 183 3.45 3.21 3.56
CA GLN A 183 4.29 2.53 2.58
C GLN A 183 5.38 1.69 3.25
N ALA A 184 6.02 2.23 4.29
CA ALA A 184 7.04 1.51 5.05
C ALA A 184 6.48 0.26 5.73
N SER A 185 5.17 0.27 6.07
CA SER A 185 4.44 -0.87 6.64
C SER A 185 3.80 -1.78 5.59
N GLY A 186 4.01 -1.53 4.29
CA GLY A 186 3.44 -2.35 3.21
C GLY A 186 1.95 -2.12 2.93
N HIS A 187 1.37 -1.06 3.46
CA HIS A 187 -0.01 -0.70 3.17
C HIS A 187 -0.14 0.02 1.82
N PRO A 188 -1.31 -0.02 1.17
CA PRO A 188 -1.54 0.65 -0.10
C PRO A 188 -1.31 2.16 -0.02
N ALA A 189 -0.64 2.71 -1.03
CA ALA A 189 -0.47 4.15 -1.16
C ALA A 189 -1.80 4.85 -1.52
N SER A 190 -1.99 6.05 -1.00
CA SER A 190 -3.14 6.92 -1.23
C SER A 190 -2.67 8.35 -1.53
N PRO A 191 -3.56 9.29 -1.89
CA PRO A 191 -3.22 10.71 -1.99
C PRO A 191 -2.54 11.29 -0.74
N ALA A 192 -2.87 10.79 0.46
CA ALA A 192 -2.25 11.19 1.71
C ALA A 192 -0.77 10.78 1.81
N THR A 193 -0.36 9.72 1.09
CA THR A 193 1.03 9.27 0.96
C THR A 193 1.90 10.36 0.34
N ASP A 194 1.46 10.95 -0.78
CA ASP A 194 2.19 12.04 -1.45
C ASP A 194 2.22 13.31 -0.59
N THR A 195 1.14 13.57 0.17
CA THR A 195 1.10 14.68 1.15
C THR A 195 2.18 14.52 2.22
N TYR A 196 2.36 13.30 2.75
CA TYR A 196 3.42 13.01 3.72
C TYR A 196 4.81 13.24 3.13
N SER A 197 5.09 12.64 1.98
CA SER A 197 6.39 12.78 1.31
C SER A 197 6.72 14.23 0.98
N LEU A 198 5.73 15.03 0.54
CA LEU A 198 5.87 16.47 0.34
C LEU A 198 6.13 17.21 1.66
N GLY A 199 5.53 16.76 2.76
CA GLY A 199 5.81 17.27 4.11
C GLY A 199 7.26 17.04 4.53
N ILE A 200 7.84 15.87 4.24
CA ILE A 200 9.27 15.58 4.49
C ILE A 200 10.17 16.49 3.64
N VAL A 201 9.81 16.69 2.36
CA VAL A 201 10.53 17.64 1.49
C VAL A 201 10.47 19.07 2.04
N ALA A 202 9.31 19.52 2.51
CA ALA A 202 9.14 20.83 3.12
C ALA A 202 9.97 20.99 4.41
N TYR A 203 9.96 19.95 5.26
CA TYR A 203 10.78 19.93 6.48
C TYR A 203 12.27 20.05 6.13
N GLU A 204 12.78 19.22 5.20
CA GLU A 204 14.18 19.25 4.77
C GLU A 204 14.56 20.61 4.18
N SER A 205 13.68 21.18 3.35
CA SER A 205 13.90 22.51 2.75
C SER A 205 14.02 23.62 3.79
N LEU A 206 13.27 23.56 4.89
CA LEU A 206 13.30 24.55 5.98
C LEU A 206 14.42 24.30 6.98
N ALA A 207 14.69 23.03 7.31
CA ALA A 207 15.65 22.66 8.34
C ALA A 207 17.06 22.40 7.81
N GLY A 208 17.24 22.24 6.48
CA GLY A 208 18.49 21.83 5.84
C GLY A 208 18.87 20.37 6.11
N LYS A 209 18.02 19.62 6.77
CA LYS A 209 18.20 18.19 7.08
C LYS A 209 16.86 17.51 7.21
N ARG A 210 16.83 16.22 6.94
CA ARG A 210 15.63 15.37 7.06
C ARG A 210 15.25 15.15 8.52
N PRO A 211 13.94 14.97 8.84
CA PRO A 211 13.50 14.74 10.20
C PRO A 211 13.90 13.35 10.73
N PHE A 212 14.00 12.34 9.85
CA PHE A 212 14.32 10.97 10.20
C PHE A 212 15.61 10.54 9.50
N THR A 213 16.54 10.04 10.29
CA THR A 213 17.86 9.55 9.86
C THR A 213 18.18 8.26 10.60
N GLY A 214 19.09 7.45 10.09
CA GLY A 214 19.49 6.19 10.72
C GLY A 214 20.69 5.57 10.03
N GLU A 215 21.33 4.61 10.68
CA GLU A 215 22.51 3.92 10.16
C GLU A 215 22.19 2.94 9.02
N SER A 216 20.92 2.57 8.87
CA SER A 216 20.44 1.69 7.81
C SER A 216 19.12 2.20 7.24
N GLN A 217 18.78 1.74 6.03
CA GLN A 217 17.47 2.03 5.42
C GLN A 217 16.30 1.53 6.29
N VAL A 218 16.47 0.38 6.93
CA VAL A 218 15.49 -0.17 7.87
C VAL A 218 15.31 0.75 9.07
N ALA A 219 16.41 1.25 9.66
CA ALA A 219 16.33 2.17 10.78
C ALA A 219 15.60 3.47 10.42
N ILE A 220 15.85 4.02 9.20
CA ILE A 220 15.13 5.19 8.71
C ILE A 220 13.64 4.90 8.53
N ALA A 221 13.29 3.75 7.95
CA ALA A 221 11.89 3.38 7.76
C ALA A 221 11.16 3.16 9.09
N MET A 222 11.81 2.54 10.07
CA MET A 222 11.25 2.39 11.43
C MET A 222 11.05 3.75 12.10
N ALA A 223 11.96 4.71 11.90
CA ALA A 223 11.79 6.07 12.38
C ALA A 223 10.63 6.80 11.68
N GLN A 224 10.42 6.55 10.36
CA GLN A 224 9.24 7.06 9.65
C GLN A 224 7.93 6.53 10.27
N ILE A 225 7.91 5.29 10.73
CA ILE A 225 6.72 4.67 11.35
C ILE A 225 6.50 5.19 12.77
N ASN A 226 7.54 5.17 13.62
CA ASN A 226 7.39 5.24 15.07
C ASN A 226 7.83 6.56 15.70
N ASP A 227 8.84 7.26 15.14
CA ASP A 227 9.47 8.37 15.83
C ASP A 227 8.73 9.69 15.59
N ALA A 228 8.63 10.50 16.62
CA ALA A 228 8.16 11.88 16.45
C ALA A 228 9.22 12.72 15.71
N PRO A 229 8.82 13.56 14.74
CA PRO A 229 9.76 14.44 14.06
C PRO A 229 10.30 15.48 15.05
N PRO A 230 11.61 15.85 14.98
CA PRO A 230 12.14 16.96 15.74
C PRO A 230 11.42 18.27 15.38
N PRO A 231 11.38 19.26 16.27
CA PRO A 231 10.83 20.58 15.94
C PRO A 231 11.64 21.25 14.83
N LEU A 232 10.97 22.02 13.99
CA LEU A 232 11.62 22.89 13.00
C LEU A 232 12.39 24.02 13.68
N PRO A 233 13.39 24.64 13.01
CA PRO A 233 14.12 25.76 13.58
C PRO A 233 13.19 26.89 14.02
N PRO A 234 13.50 27.60 15.13
CA PRO A 234 12.65 28.69 15.65
C PRO A 234 12.57 29.91 14.71
N THR A 235 13.39 29.94 13.67
CA THR A 235 13.32 30.96 12.59
C THR A 235 12.11 30.76 11.68
N VAL A 236 11.51 29.57 11.68
CA VAL A 236 10.27 29.25 10.96
C VAL A 236 9.09 29.61 11.85
N SER A 237 8.15 30.40 11.35
CA SER A 237 6.97 30.80 12.13
C SER A 237 6.11 29.59 12.51
N GLU A 238 5.48 29.66 13.70
CA GLU A 238 4.66 28.55 14.24
C GLU A 238 3.55 28.07 13.28
N PRO A 239 2.81 28.93 12.57
CA PRO A 239 1.81 28.48 11.59
C PRO A 239 2.39 27.63 10.45
N VAL A 240 3.61 27.93 10.01
CA VAL A 240 4.31 27.17 8.97
C VAL A 240 4.82 25.83 9.53
N GLN A 241 5.36 25.85 10.76
CA GLN A 241 5.75 24.63 11.45
C GLN A 241 4.54 23.68 11.59
N ASN A 242 3.39 24.20 12.01
CA ASN A 242 2.16 23.44 12.21
C ASN A 242 1.62 22.84 10.89
N LEU A 243 1.69 23.59 9.78
CA LEU A 243 1.36 23.02 8.46
C LEU A 243 2.26 21.83 8.14
N VAL A 244 3.57 21.99 8.23
CA VAL A 244 4.54 20.93 7.89
C VAL A 244 4.36 19.71 8.81
N MET A 245 4.22 19.94 10.12
CA MET A 245 4.00 18.85 11.08
C MET A 245 2.68 18.11 10.85
N SER A 246 1.61 18.81 10.44
CA SER A 246 0.37 18.14 10.05
C SER A 246 0.51 17.29 8.79
N MET A 247 1.31 17.73 7.81
CA MET A 247 1.56 16.96 6.59
C MET A 247 2.31 15.65 6.89
N ILE A 248 3.25 15.66 7.87
CA ILE A 248 4.03 14.49 8.28
C ILE A 248 3.44 13.74 9.49
N ALA A 249 2.15 13.92 9.77
CA ALA A 249 1.44 13.12 10.75
C ALA A 249 1.48 11.63 10.37
N LYS A 250 1.64 10.77 11.40
CA LYS A 250 1.83 9.33 11.16
C LYS A 250 0.62 8.67 10.53
N LYS A 251 -0.57 8.97 11.01
CA LYS A 251 -1.82 8.46 10.47
C LYS A 251 -2.27 9.31 9.27
N PRO A 252 -2.66 8.67 8.15
CA PRO A 252 -3.14 9.39 6.97
C PRO A 252 -4.33 10.32 7.23
N GLU A 253 -5.23 9.92 8.14
CA GLU A 253 -6.42 10.69 8.53
C GLU A 253 -6.12 11.97 9.34
N ASP A 254 -4.96 12.05 9.98
CA ASP A 254 -4.52 13.23 10.74
C ASP A 254 -3.84 14.28 9.84
N ARG A 255 -3.62 13.95 8.56
CA ARG A 255 -3.01 14.84 7.56
C ARG A 255 -4.07 15.76 6.95
N PRO A 256 -3.64 16.86 6.26
CA PRO A 256 -4.57 17.68 5.48
C PRO A 256 -5.41 16.84 4.51
N ALA A 257 -6.71 17.14 4.42
CA ALA A 257 -7.70 16.32 3.73
C ALA A 257 -7.44 16.11 2.22
N SER A 258 -6.62 16.97 1.59
CA SER A 258 -6.26 16.85 0.19
C SER A 258 -5.01 17.67 -0.14
N SER A 259 -4.34 17.34 -1.24
CA SER A 259 -3.24 18.15 -1.76
C SER A 259 -3.71 19.57 -2.15
N SER A 260 -4.96 19.74 -2.58
CA SER A 260 -5.56 21.06 -2.80
C SER A 260 -5.64 21.89 -1.52
N ALA A 261 -5.96 21.28 -0.37
CA ALA A 261 -5.95 21.97 0.92
C ALA A 261 -4.54 22.46 1.28
N VAL A 262 -3.53 21.60 1.09
CA VAL A 262 -2.11 21.98 1.29
C VAL A 262 -1.71 23.14 0.39
N ALA A 263 -2.02 23.08 -0.92
CA ALA A 263 -1.67 24.13 -1.88
C ALA A 263 -2.26 25.49 -1.49
N ARG A 264 -3.53 25.52 -1.12
CA ARG A 264 -4.23 26.75 -0.70
C ARG A 264 -3.71 27.29 0.63
N ALA A 265 -3.46 26.41 1.61
CA ALA A 265 -2.93 26.80 2.91
C ALA A 265 -1.51 27.36 2.80
N ALA A 266 -0.61 26.70 2.04
CA ALA A 266 0.72 27.19 1.78
C ALA A 266 0.72 28.56 1.07
N SER A 267 -0.15 28.73 0.07
CA SER A 267 -0.33 30.02 -0.63
C SER A 267 -0.88 31.11 0.30
N ALA A 268 -1.78 30.79 1.23
CA ALA A 268 -2.31 31.74 2.21
C ALA A 268 -1.21 32.16 3.20
N LEU A 269 -0.42 31.23 3.72
CA LEU A 269 0.72 31.50 4.59
C LEU A 269 1.78 32.38 3.92
N ARG A 270 2.06 32.20 2.64
CA ARG A 270 2.95 33.07 1.85
C ARG A 270 2.48 34.52 1.83
N ARG A 271 1.17 34.75 1.78
CA ARG A 271 0.57 36.09 1.82
C ARG A 271 0.43 36.65 3.24
N GLY A 272 0.83 35.90 4.29
CA GLY A 272 0.64 36.25 5.68
C GLY A 272 -0.79 36.04 6.20
N ASP A 273 -1.67 35.39 5.43
CA ASP A 273 -3.04 35.10 5.80
C ASP A 273 -3.12 33.80 6.63
N VAL A 274 -2.71 33.93 7.91
CA VAL A 274 -2.73 32.79 8.85
C VAL A 274 -4.16 32.33 9.14
N ALA A 275 -5.12 33.26 9.26
CA ALA A 275 -6.51 32.90 9.55
C ALA A 275 -7.14 32.13 8.38
N GLY A 276 -6.92 32.58 7.15
CA GLY A 276 -7.34 31.87 5.95
C GLY A 276 -6.70 30.50 5.81
N ALA A 277 -5.42 30.38 6.13
CA ALA A 277 -4.70 29.10 6.13
C ALA A 277 -5.28 28.12 7.19
N ALA A 278 -5.54 28.59 8.41
CA ALA A 278 -6.12 27.80 9.49
C ALA A 278 -7.56 27.36 9.21
N ALA A 279 -8.34 28.18 8.50
CA ALA A 279 -9.68 27.79 8.05
C ALA A 279 -9.64 26.62 7.03
N ILE A 280 -8.54 26.49 6.27
CA ILE A 280 -8.36 25.39 5.30
C ILE A 280 -7.76 24.14 5.97
N VAL A 281 -6.73 24.34 6.80
CA VAL A 281 -6.03 23.29 7.56
C VAL A 281 -6.02 23.69 9.04
N PRO A 282 -6.99 23.22 9.85
CA PRO A 282 -7.17 23.65 11.24
C PRO A 282 -5.94 23.45 12.13
N ALA A 283 -5.10 22.45 11.84
CA ALA A 283 -3.87 22.19 12.57
C ALA A 283 -2.90 23.41 12.58
N ILE A 284 -2.99 24.30 11.60
CA ILE A 284 -2.15 25.51 11.49
C ILE A 284 -2.36 26.46 12.69
N ALA A 285 -3.57 26.49 13.25
CA ALA A 285 -3.93 27.32 14.38
C ALA A 285 -3.20 26.94 15.69
N GLY A 286 -2.70 25.70 15.80
CA GLY A 286 -2.09 25.17 17.03
C GLY A 286 -3.10 24.94 18.17
N ALA A 287 -2.68 24.26 19.23
CA ALA A 287 -3.55 23.93 20.37
C ALA A 287 -4.02 25.15 21.18
N ALA A 288 -3.27 26.25 21.15
CA ALA A 288 -3.57 27.45 21.93
C ALA A 288 -4.71 28.32 21.37
N SER A 289 -5.04 28.17 20.07
CA SER A 289 -5.98 29.08 19.40
C SER A 289 -7.42 28.54 19.35
N VAL A 290 -7.67 27.27 19.63
CA VAL A 290 -9.03 26.72 19.69
C VAL A 290 -9.80 27.36 20.85
N ASP A 291 -9.14 27.62 22.00
CA ASP A 291 -9.72 28.34 23.12
C ASP A 291 -9.91 29.85 22.85
N GLU A 292 -9.03 30.45 22.07
CA GLU A 292 -9.08 31.89 21.75
C GLU A 292 -10.12 32.19 20.65
N VAL A 293 -10.25 31.34 19.64
CA VAL A 293 -11.31 31.42 18.62
C VAL A 293 -12.69 31.15 19.27
N THR A 294 -12.77 30.18 20.16
CA THR A 294 -13.99 29.92 20.92
C THR A 294 -14.33 31.09 21.85
N ARG A 295 -13.33 31.74 22.48
CA ARG A 295 -13.52 32.96 23.28
C ARG A 295 -13.91 34.17 22.43
N LEU A 296 -13.36 34.34 21.24
CA LEU A 296 -13.73 35.42 20.33
C LEU A 296 -15.14 35.23 19.75
N LEU A 297 -15.54 34.00 19.45
CA LEU A 297 -16.91 33.66 19.02
C LEU A 297 -17.94 33.83 20.18
N THR A 298 -17.52 33.59 21.42
CA THR A 298 -18.35 33.83 22.60
C THR A 298 -18.31 35.27 23.10
N ALA A 299 -17.24 36.03 22.85
CA ALA A 299 -17.11 37.45 23.21
C ALA A 299 -17.77 38.43 22.21
N GLY A 300 -18.14 37.92 21.01
CA GLY A 300 -18.82 38.71 19.98
C GLY A 300 -20.33 38.98 20.22
N VAL A 301 -20.86 38.66 21.38
CA VAL A 301 -22.29 38.93 21.76
C VAL A 301 -22.40 39.83 22.97
N ALA A 302 -21.56 40.86 23.05
CA ALA A 302 -21.76 41.95 24.05
C ALA A 302 -21.48 43.30 23.39
N THR A 303 -22.38 43.71 22.51
CA THR A 303 -22.59 45.13 22.22
C THR A 303 -24.00 45.46 22.63
N GLU A 304 -24.10 46.22 23.76
CA GLU A 304 -25.28 46.94 24.17
C GLU A 304 -25.63 47.96 23.08
N ASP A 305 -26.72 47.71 22.39
CA ASP A 305 -27.71 48.66 21.87
C ASP A 305 -28.57 47.95 20.83
N ALA A 306 -29.61 47.25 21.28
CA ALA A 306 -30.69 46.83 20.40
C ALA A 306 -32.03 46.93 21.16
N THR A 307 -32.78 47.86 20.71
CA THR A 307 -34.18 48.21 20.98
C THR A 307 -35.06 47.01 21.38
N ARG A 308 -35.72 47.13 22.54
CA ARG A 308 -36.78 46.25 23.02
C ARG A 308 -37.92 46.17 22.02
N ILE A 309 -38.21 44.99 21.51
CA ILE A 309 -39.53 44.63 20.96
C ILE A 309 -40.10 43.50 21.83
N MET A 310 -41.33 43.75 22.34
CA MET A 310 -42.07 42.86 23.26
C MET A 310 -42.41 41.51 22.56
N PRO A 311 -42.49 40.42 23.33
CA PRO A 311 -42.90 39.13 22.77
C PRO A 311 -44.42 39.04 22.68
N THR A 312 -44.92 38.72 21.52
CA THR A 312 -46.31 38.22 21.36
C THR A 312 -46.26 36.70 21.41
N THR A 313 -46.89 36.15 22.42
CA THR A 313 -47.07 34.73 22.63
C THR A 313 -47.97 34.15 21.56
N ALA A 314 -47.44 33.30 20.68
CA ALA A 314 -48.22 32.41 19.84
C ALA A 314 -47.82 30.98 20.15
N VAL A 315 -48.74 30.21 20.67
CA VAL A 315 -48.64 28.76 20.89
C VAL A 315 -48.70 28.08 19.55
N ILE A 316 -47.66 27.35 19.20
CA ILE A 316 -47.65 26.47 18.02
C ILE A 316 -47.71 25.02 18.53
N PRO A 317 -48.61 24.17 17.99
CA PRO A 317 -48.74 22.77 18.41
C PRO A 317 -47.51 21.95 17.91
N GLU A 318 -47.11 21.06 18.78
CA GLU A 318 -46.05 20.05 18.58
C GLU A 318 -46.42 19.12 17.43
N GLU A 319 -45.71 19.22 16.30
CA GLU A 319 -45.85 18.32 15.15
C GLU A 319 -44.82 17.20 15.27
N GLN A 320 -45.32 15.98 15.39
CA GLN A 320 -44.51 14.75 15.44
C GLN A 320 -43.72 14.55 14.14
N PRO A 321 -42.50 14.01 14.18
CA PRO A 321 -41.70 13.77 12.97
C PRO A 321 -42.30 12.66 12.13
N VAL A 322 -42.76 13.04 10.94
CA VAL A 322 -43.21 12.11 9.90
C VAL A 322 -41.99 11.45 9.29
N ALA A 323 -41.93 10.12 9.35
CA ALA A 323 -40.90 9.31 8.72
C ALA A 323 -40.92 9.51 7.19
N GLU A 324 -39.86 10.08 6.63
CA GLU A 324 -39.64 10.17 5.18
C GLU A 324 -39.45 8.77 4.59
N LYS A 325 -40.45 8.34 3.82
CA LYS A 325 -40.32 7.16 2.92
C LYS A 325 -39.37 7.50 1.78
N LYS A 326 -38.16 6.90 1.80
CA LYS A 326 -37.24 6.93 0.65
C LYS A 326 -37.97 6.47 -0.62
N LYS A 327 -38.16 7.39 -1.56
CA LYS A 327 -38.65 7.10 -2.92
C LYS A 327 -37.60 6.24 -3.63
N ARG A 328 -37.95 4.99 -3.97
CA ARG A 328 -37.13 4.12 -4.81
C ARG A 328 -37.04 4.74 -6.20
N SER A 329 -35.82 4.92 -6.71
CA SER A 329 -35.57 5.41 -8.06
C SER A 329 -36.21 4.49 -9.11
N PRO A 330 -36.91 5.03 -10.12
CA PRO A 330 -37.54 4.21 -11.17
C PRO A 330 -36.53 3.47 -12.06
N TRP A 331 -35.25 3.71 -11.89
CA TRP A 331 -34.14 3.09 -12.66
C TRP A 331 -33.65 1.74 -12.11
N THR A 332 -34.14 1.30 -10.96
CA THR A 332 -33.73 0.01 -10.37
C THR A 332 -34.29 -1.21 -11.11
N TRP A 333 -35.46 -1.07 -11.74
CA TRP A 333 -36.11 -2.17 -12.50
C TRP A 333 -35.37 -2.51 -13.81
N PRO A 334 -34.97 -1.54 -14.66
CA PRO A 334 -34.19 -1.86 -15.86
C PRO A 334 -32.81 -2.42 -15.54
N LEU A 335 -32.17 -2.02 -14.42
CA LEU A 335 -30.86 -2.54 -14.02
C LEU A 335 -30.96 -4.02 -13.60
N VAL A 336 -32.00 -4.40 -12.86
CA VAL A 336 -32.25 -5.82 -12.47
C VAL A 336 -32.56 -6.66 -13.70
N ALA A 337 -33.32 -6.15 -14.67
CA ALA A 337 -33.61 -6.84 -15.92
C ALA A 337 -32.34 -7.06 -16.77
N LEU A 338 -31.44 -6.07 -16.80
CA LEU A 338 -30.15 -6.18 -17.52
C LEU A 338 -29.23 -7.23 -16.89
N ILE A 339 -29.14 -7.27 -15.57
CA ILE A 339 -28.33 -8.28 -14.84
C ILE A 339 -28.89 -9.68 -15.08
N ALA A 340 -30.21 -9.87 -15.04
CA ALA A 340 -30.83 -11.16 -15.32
C ALA A 340 -30.57 -11.64 -16.75
N LEU A 341 -30.60 -10.75 -17.73
CA LEU A 341 -30.27 -11.06 -19.14
C LEU A 341 -28.80 -11.46 -19.28
N LEU A 342 -27.89 -10.78 -18.58
CA LEU A 342 -26.45 -11.05 -18.62
C LEU A 342 -26.10 -12.42 -18.02
N VAL A 343 -26.76 -12.80 -16.93
CA VAL A 343 -26.63 -14.12 -16.31
C VAL A 343 -27.17 -15.23 -17.23
N LEU A 344 -28.26 -14.98 -17.96
CA LEU A 344 -28.84 -15.95 -18.91
C LEU A 344 -27.91 -16.16 -20.13
N VAL A 345 -27.33 -15.09 -20.66
CA VAL A 345 -26.37 -15.16 -21.78
C VAL A 345 -25.08 -15.87 -21.32
N LEU A 346 -24.55 -15.53 -20.13
CA LEU A 346 -23.34 -16.16 -19.59
C LEU A 346 -23.57 -17.66 -19.29
N GLY A 347 -24.72 -18.03 -18.73
CA GLY A 347 -25.12 -19.44 -18.52
C GLY A 347 -25.27 -20.22 -19.81
N GLY A 348 -25.86 -19.61 -20.85
CA GLY A 348 -26.02 -20.21 -22.17
C GLY A 348 -24.68 -20.44 -22.89
N THR A 349 -23.73 -19.51 -22.78
CA THR A 349 -22.39 -19.65 -23.38
C THR A 349 -21.55 -20.71 -22.66
N LEU A 350 -21.63 -20.80 -21.32
CA LEU A 350 -20.97 -21.87 -20.58
C LEU A 350 -21.55 -23.24 -20.94
N PHE A 351 -22.88 -23.36 -21.07
CA PHE A 351 -23.51 -24.60 -21.46
C PHE A 351 -23.12 -25.04 -22.87
N ALA A 352 -22.98 -24.10 -23.82
CA ALA A 352 -22.50 -24.36 -25.18
C ALA A 352 -21.02 -24.80 -25.24
N LEU A 353 -20.18 -24.28 -24.34
CA LEU A 353 -18.75 -24.61 -24.28
C LEU A 353 -18.47 -25.95 -23.59
N PHE A 354 -19.30 -26.37 -22.64
CA PHE A 354 -19.12 -27.61 -21.90
C PHE A 354 -20.03 -28.79 -22.38
N GLY A 355 -20.97 -28.52 -23.30
CA GLY A 355 -21.96 -29.51 -23.80
C GLY A 355 -21.58 -30.26 -25.07
N GLN A 356 -20.44 -29.98 -25.71
CA GLN A 356 -19.96 -30.71 -26.89
C GLN A 356 -18.83 -31.68 -26.53
N GLY A 357 -19.23 -32.82 -26.04
CA GLY A 357 -18.40 -34.02 -25.93
C GLY A 357 -18.78 -35.04 -27.00
N GLY A 358 -17.84 -35.33 -27.92
CA GLY A 358 -17.85 -36.61 -28.61
C GLY A 358 -18.20 -36.60 -30.10
N ALA A 359 -17.18 -36.61 -30.96
CA ALA A 359 -17.09 -37.58 -32.07
C ALA A 359 -15.69 -37.49 -32.68
N GLN A 360 -15.02 -38.62 -32.58
CA GLN A 360 -13.70 -38.91 -33.10
C GLN A 360 -13.87 -39.30 -34.58
N GLU A 361 -13.27 -38.62 -35.51
CA GLU A 361 -13.04 -39.10 -36.87
C GLU A 361 -11.54 -39.13 -37.18
N THR A 362 -11.07 -40.34 -37.42
CA THR A 362 -9.74 -40.70 -37.88
C THR A 362 -9.65 -40.49 -39.40
N PRO A 363 -8.63 -39.84 -39.95
CA PRO A 363 -8.31 -39.96 -41.37
C PRO A 363 -7.24 -41.02 -41.57
N THR A 364 -7.59 -41.95 -42.44
CA THR A 364 -6.77 -43.01 -43.06
C THR A 364 -5.69 -42.38 -44.00
N PRO A 365 -4.48 -42.97 -44.10
CA PRO A 365 -3.42 -42.46 -44.96
C PRO A 365 -3.61 -42.90 -46.40
N SER A 366 -3.26 -42.04 -47.33
CA SER A 366 -3.12 -42.39 -48.75
C SER A 366 -1.65 -42.29 -49.19
N ASP A 367 -1.21 -43.37 -49.79
CA ASP A 367 0.10 -43.69 -50.28
C ASP A 367 0.62 -42.81 -51.44
N THR A 368 1.91 -42.90 -51.58
CA THR A 368 2.75 -42.98 -52.80
C THR A 368 3.56 -41.73 -53.17
N ALA A 369 4.88 -41.83 -52.93
CA ALA A 369 5.89 -41.84 -54.00
C ALA A 369 7.30 -42.03 -53.43
N THR A 370 7.89 -43.07 -53.90
CA THR A 370 9.29 -43.51 -53.84
C THR A 370 10.26 -42.49 -54.44
N GLN A 371 11.38 -42.16 -53.73
CA GLN A 371 12.70 -42.11 -54.40
C GLN A 371 13.87 -42.01 -53.41
N ALA A 372 14.76 -43.01 -53.59
CA ALA A 372 16.22 -43.01 -53.46
C ALA A 372 16.89 -42.66 -52.13
N GLU A 373 17.41 -43.71 -51.55
CA GLU A 373 18.49 -43.82 -50.58
C GLU A 373 19.79 -43.17 -51.06
N PRO A 374 20.52 -42.45 -50.21
CA PRO A 374 21.96 -42.66 -50.16
C PRO A 374 22.44 -43.10 -48.77
N THR A 375 23.32 -44.02 -48.76
CA THR A 375 24.18 -44.69 -47.80
C THR A 375 24.47 -43.88 -46.53
N PRO A 376 24.42 -44.51 -45.32
CA PRO A 376 24.76 -43.85 -44.06
C PRO A 376 26.27 -43.64 -43.98
N SER A 377 26.63 -42.37 -43.76
CA SER A 377 27.95 -42.00 -43.27
C SER A 377 27.83 -41.94 -41.75
N ASP A 378 28.51 -42.82 -41.05
CA ASP A 378 28.67 -42.80 -39.60
C ASP A 378 29.35 -41.48 -39.19
N THR A 379 28.52 -40.52 -38.75
CA THR A 379 28.99 -39.39 -37.97
C THR A 379 28.70 -39.75 -36.51
N PRO A 380 29.65 -39.64 -35.57
CA PRO A 380 29.38 -39.88 -34.16
C PRO A 380 28.29 -38.92 -33.73
N VAL A 381 27.20 -39.42 -33.15
CA VAL A 381 26.19 -38.64 -32.44
C VAL A 381 26.94 -37.95 -31.30
N ALA A 382 27.11 -36.63 -31.37
CA ALA A 382 27.60 -35.86 -30.25
C ALA A 382 26.58 -36.04 -29.11
N GLU A 383 27.05 -36.51 -27.96
CA GLU A 383 26.25 -36.53 -26.72
C GLU A 383 25.74 -35.12 -26.46
N PRO A 384 24.48 -34.94 -26.03
CA PRO A 384 23.95 -33.61 -25.73
C PRO A 384 24.76 -32.99 -24.59
N THR A 385 25.40 -31.86 -24.85
CA THR A 385 26.19 -31.11 -23.86
C THR A 385 25.33 -30.16 -23.00
N SER A 386 24.03 -30.04 -23.30
CA SER A 386 23.10 -29.19 -22.60
C SER A 386 21.72 -29.81 -22.48
N ILE A 387 21.00 -29.47 -21.41
CA ILE A 387 19.64 -29.93 -21.11
C ILE A 387 18.73 -28.76 -20.77
N ASP A 388 17.45 -28.85 -21.16
CA ASP A 388 16.43 -27.89 -20.75
C ASP A 388 15.94 -28.19 -19.32
N LEU A 389 16.25 -27.31 -18.35
CA LEU A 389 15.87 -27.45 -16.96
C LEU A 389 14.36 -27.58 -16.73
N ALA A 390 13.53 -26.97 -17.58
CA ALA A 390 12.08 -27.09 -17.46
C ALA A 390 11.61 -28.53 -17.71
N SER A 391 12.34 -29.30 -18.51
CA SER A 391 12.02 -30.70 -18.81
C SER A 391 12.38 -31.66 -17.67
N VAL A 392 13.33 -31.30 -16.80
CA VAL A 392 13.79 -32.14 -15.68
C VAL A 392 12.74 -32.21 -14.55
N GLY A 393 12.00 -31.12 -14.30
CA GLY A 393 10.86 -31.11 -13.39
C GLY A 393 11.23 -31.12 -11.90
N PHE A 394 12.17 -30.28 -11.48
CA PHE A 394 12.59 -30.14 -10.06
C PHE A 394 11.53 -29.57 -9.15
N LEU A 395 10.68 -28.65 -9.64
CA LEU A 395 9.68 -27.97 -8.83
C LEU A 395 8.63 -28.94 -8.26
N GLY A 396 8.32 -28.77 -6.97
CA GLY A 396 7.38 -29.62 -6.24
C GLY A 396 7.92 -30.98 -5.80
N LYS A 397 9.19 -31.30 -6.12
CA LYS A 397 9.90 -32.49 -5.63
C LYS A 397 10.60 -32.19 -4.32
N THR A 398 10.83 -33.21 -3.49
CA THR A 398 11.73 -33.03 -2.33
C THR A 398 13.17 -32.81 -2.77
N CYS A 399 14.02 -32.22 -1.90
CA CYS A 399 15.44 -32.06 -2.20
C CYS A 399 16.11 -33.37 -2.62
N GLU A 400 15.74 -34.47 -1.96
CA GLU A 400 16.29 -35.81 -2.26
C GLU A 400 15.86 -36.29 -3.66
N GLU A 401 14.57 -36.17 -3.98
CA GLU A 401 14.05 -36.52 -5.33
C GLU A 401 14.64 -35.63 -6.42
N ALA A 402 14.82 -34.33 -6.15
CA ALA A 402 15.38 -33.38 -7.10
C ALA A 402 16.87 -33.66 -7.39
N LEU A 403 17.67 -34.00 -6.37
CA LEU A 403 19.07 -34.40 -6.54
C LEU A 403 19.19 -35.75 -7.25
N ALA A 404 18.25 -36.67 -7.05
CA ALA A 404 18.19 -37.93 -7.80
C ALA A 404 17.88 -37.67 -9.29
N LEU A 405 16.92 -36.78 -9.59
CA LEU A 405 16.62 -36.35 -10.97
C LEU A 405 17.81 -35.64 -11.62
N ALA A 406 18.57 -34.84 -10.87
CA ALA A 406 19.78 -34.21 -11.38
C ALA A 406 20.83 -35.27 -11.81
N THR A 407 21.02 -36.30 -10.99
CA THR A 407 21.92 -37.40 -11.28
C THR A 407 21.49 -38.20 -12.50
N GLU A 408 20.19 -38.49 -12.63
CA GLU A 408 19.61 -39.19 -13.77
C GLU A 408 19.77 -38.43 -15.08
N ASN A 409 19.81 -37.10 -15.03
CA ASN A 409 20.01 -36.22 -16.19
C ASN A 409 21.46 -35.73 -16.36
N GLU A 410 22.42 -36.38 -15.71
CA GLU A 410 23.84 -36.10 -15.80
C GLU A 410 24.29 -34.68 -15.40
N LEU A 411 23.45 -33.96 -14.62
CA LEU A 411 23.74 -32.65 -14.06
C LEU A 411 24.67 -32.80 -12.86
N THR A 412 25.90 -32.30 -12.97
CA THR A 412 26.98 -32.57 -12.00
C THR A 412 27.12 -31.54 -10.90
N ASN A 413 26.49 -30.35 -11.06
CA ASN A 413 26.69 -29.21 -10.15
C ASN A 413 25.36 -28.68 -9.62
N VAL A 414 24.51 -29.55 -9.04
CA VAL A 414 23.22 -29.20 -8.46
C VAL A 414 23.31 -29.21 -6.93
N SER A 415 22.82 -28.15 -6.30
CA SER A 415 22.72 -28.04 -4.84
C SER A 415 21.28 -27.71 -4.45
N CYS A 416 20.82 -28.28 -3.32
CA CYS A 416 19.52 -27.97 -2.75
C CYS A 416 19.71 -27.39 -1.34
N GLY A 417 19.09 -26.22 -1.10
CA GLY A 417 19.08 -25.51 0.18
C GLY A 417 17.65 -25.33 0.71
N ILE A 418 17.54 -24.98 1.99
CA ILE A 418 16.27 -24.66 2.64
C ILE A 418 16.08 -23.14 2.60
N GLY A 419 14.87 -22.70 2.23
CA GLY A 419 14.51 -21.29 2.09
C GLY A 419 13.33 -20.88 2.97
N SER A 420 12.28 -20.32 2.37
CA SER A 420 11.12 -19.80 3.10
C SER A 420 10.28 -20.91 3.74
N PRO A 421 9.57 -20.62 4.88
CA PRO A 421 8.63 -21.56 5.47
C PRO A 421 7.53 -22.00 4.50
N ALA A 422 7.11 -23.25 4.60
CA ALA A 422 6.08 -23.83 3.74
C ALA A 422 4.70 -23.19 3.97
N PRO A 423 3.95 -22.84 2.89
CA PRO A 423 2.56 -22.38 3.02
C PRO A 423 1.63 -23.41 3.64
N THR A 424 1.89 -24.70 3.39
CA THR A 424 1.10 -25.84 3.90
C THR A 424 2.05 -26.99 4.27
N ASP A 425 1.60 -27.90 5.16
CA ASP A 425 2.44 -29.01 5.64
C ASP A 425 2.88 -29.95 4.51
N ASP A 426 2.05 -30.12 3.51
CA ASP A 426 2.35 -30.98 2.35
C ASP A 426 3.43 -30.39 1.42
N GLN A 427 3.79 -29.11 1.59
CA GLN A 427 4.83 -28.44 0.81
C GLN A 427 6.19 -28.41 1.51
N VAL A 428 6.25 -28.73 2.80
CA VAL A 428 7.53 -28.79 3.55
C VAL A 428 8.55 -29.68 2.84
N GLY A 429 9.76 -29.17 2.66
CA GLY A 429 10.86 -29.86 2.00
C GLY A 429 10.76 -29.95 0.47
N LYS A 430 9.68 -29.42 -0.16
CA LYS A 430 9.56 -29.41 -1.62
C LYS A 430 10.20 -28.18 -2.24
N VAL A 431 10.90 -28.37 -3.35
CA VAL A 431 11.55 -27.31 -4.13
C VAL A 431 10.48 -26.37 -4.71
N TYR A 432 10.60 -25.09 -4.39
CA TYR A 432 9.72 -24.04 -4.91
C TYR A 432 10.43 -23.05 -5.83
N GLU A 433 11.77 -23.04 -5.81
CA GLU A 433 12.57 -22.12 -6.60
C GLU A 433 13.81 -22.83 -7.12
N MET A 434 14.25 -22.48 -8.32
CA MET A 434 15.51 -22.94 -8.92
C MET A 434 16.23 -21.78 -9.61
N ASN A 435 17.54 -21.77 -9.58
CA ASN A 435 18.39 -20.80 -10.25
C ASN A 435 19.51 -21.52 -11.02
N PRO A 436 19.58 -21.37 -12.35
CA PRO A 436 18.71 -20.55 -13.23
C PRO A 436 17.25 -21.06 -13.28
N VAL A 437 16.32 -20.14 -13.56
CA VAL A 437 14.85 -20.41 -13.50
C VAL A 437 14.34 -21.34 -14.62
N GLY A 438 15.19 -21.69 -15.56
CA GLY A 438 14.86 -22.56 -16.70
C GLY A 438 15.76 -22.24 -17.89
N GLY A 439 15.49 -22.90 -19.03
CA GLY A 439 16.29 -22.80 -20.25
C GLY A 439 17.32 -23.89 -20.37
N ASN A 440 18.04 -23.91 -21.52
CA ASN A 440 19.13 -24.86 -21.76
C ASN A 440 20.34 -24.46 -20.94
N VAL A 441 20.83 -25.37 -20.13
CA VAL A 441 22.05 -25.23 -19.33
C VAL A 441 23.05 -26.31 -19.68
N ASP A 442 24.34 -26.04 -19.52
CA ASP A 442 25.39 -27.03 -19.68
C ASP A 442 25.33 -28.02 -18.49
N LEU A 443 25.75 -29.28 -18.70
CA LEU A 443 25.64 -30.34 -17.69
C LEU A 443 26.47 -30.08 -16.43
N ASP A 444 27.46 -29.20 -16.48
CA ASP A 444 28.32 -28.77 -15.37
C ASP A 444 27.93 -27.39 -14.79
N GLU A 445 26.90 -26.75 -15.35
CA GLU A 445 26.43 -25.46 -14.84
C GLU A 445 25.91 -25.55 -13.42
N ARG A 446 26.16 -24.49 -12.62
CA ARG A 446 25.71 -24.46 -11.24
C ARG A 446 24.20 -24.22 -11.18
N ILE A 447 23.47 -25.19 -10.62
CA ILE A 447 22.05 -25.10 -10.36
C ILE A 447 21.81 -25.09 -8.85
N THR A 448 21.11 -24.08 -8.36
CA THR A 448 20.71 -23.98 -6.96
C THR A 448 19.19 -24.18 -6.87
N LEU A 449 18.78 -25.19 -6.09
CA LEU A 449 17.39 -25.47 -5.78
C LEU A 449 17.08 -24.97 -4.37
N THR A 450 15.92 -24.36 -4.16
CA THR A 450 15.47 -23.89 -2.85
C THR A 450 14.18 -24.61 -2.48
N ALA A 451 14.19 -25.32 -1.36
CA ALA A 451 13.04 -26.04 -0.84
C ALA A 451 12.42 -25.30 0.36
N TYR A 452 11.12 -25.50 0.56
CA TYR A 452 10.42 -24.92 1.70
C TYR A 452 10.91 -25.49 3.03
N ASP A 453 11.06 -24.61 4.04
CA ASP A 453 11.32 -24.96 5.42
C ASP A 453 10.03 -25.37 6.15
N ALA A 454 10.17 -25.96 7.33
CA ALA A 454 9.05 -26.18 8.24
C ALA A 454 8.40 -24.85 8.65
N ALA A 455 7.07 -24.82 8.79
CA ALA A 455 6.37 -23.65 9.30
C ALA A 455 6.79 -23.39 10.76
N THR A 456 7.11 -22.14 11.09
CA THR A 456 7.38 -21.75 12.47
C THR A 456 6.09 -21.82 13.28
N GLU A 457 6.03 -22.70 14.28
CA GLU A 457 4.87 -22.82 15.18
C GLU A 457 4.83 -21.61 16.13
N LEU A 458 3.64 -20.99 16.24
CA LEU A 458 3.38 -19.97 17.23
C LEU A 458 3.06 -20.62 18.58
N THR A 459 3.65 -20.09 19.66
CA THR A 459 3.34 -20.57 21.02
C THR A 459 1.91 -20.24 21.41
N THR A 460 1.29 -21.06 22.23
CA THR A 460 -0.06 -20.82 22.76
C THR A 460 -0.08 -19.53 23.60
N PRO A 461 -1.00 -18.59 23.34
CA PRO A 461 -1.09 -17.35 24.12
C PRO A 461 -1.64 -17.60 25.54
N THR A 462 -1.45 -16.62 26.43
CA THR A 462 -2.01 -16.66 27.79
C THR A 462 -3.54 -16.50 27.75
N PRO A 463 -4.28 -17.00 28.78
CA PRO A 463 -5.75 -16.86 28.81
C PRO A 463 -6.16 -15.36 28.88
N ALA A 464 -7.31 -15.05 28.28
CA ALA A 464 -7.95 -13.75 28.48
C ALA A 464 -8.46 -13.59 29.91
N ARG A 465 -8.86 -12.38 30.28
CA ARG A 465 -9.52 -12.06 31.58
C ARG A 465 -10.82 -11.34 31.30
N ILE A 466 -11.91 -11.81 31.93
CA ILE A 466 -13.20 -11.14 31.92
C ILE A 466 -13.22 -10.20 33.12
N GLN A 467 -13.45 -8.91 32.90
CA GLN A 467 -13.38 -7.87 33.95
C GLN A 467 -14.70 -7.10 34.06
N VAL A 468 -15.07 -6.79 35.28
CA VAL A 468 -16.12 -5.83 35.64
C VAL A 468 -15.46 -4.75 36.49
N ASP A 469 -15.62 -3.49 36.14
CA ASP A 469 -15.00 -2.34 36.82
C ASP A 469 -13.49 -2.48 37.03
N GLY A 470 -12.79 -3.06 36.04
CA GLY A 470 -11.34 -3.23 36.06
C GLY A 470 -10.83 -4.40 36.89
N THR A 471 -11.70 -5.19 37.53
CA THR A 471 -11.35 -6.39 38.31
C THR A 471 -11.80 -7.66 37.63
N THR A 472 -10.99 -8.72 37.68
CA THR A 472 -11.38 -10.03 37.12
C THR A 472 -12.60 -10.57 37.86
N ALA A 473 -13.64 -10.90 37.12
CA ALA A 473 -14.92 -11.32 37.66
C ALA A 473 -15.13 -12.84 37.48
N GLU A 474 -15.42 -13.54 38.58
CA GLU A 474 -15.83 -14.95 38.55
C GLU A 474 -17.32 -15.11 38.17
N THR A 475 -18.09 -14.04 38.40
CA THR A 475 -19.51 -13.99 38.07
C THR A 475 -19.84 -12.71 37.30
N VAL A 476 -20.78 -12.77 36.36
CA VAL A 476 -21.25 -11.65 35.55
C VAL A 476 -22.76 -11.68 35.43
N GLU A 477 -23.44 -10.53 35.38
CA GLU A 477 -24.89 -10.48 35.26
C GLU A 477 -25.34 -10.67 33.82
N GLN A 478 -26.46 -11.34 33.60
CA GLN A 478 -27.13 -11.43 32.30
C GLN A 478 -27.48 -10.04 31.77
N GLY A 479 -27.15 -9.73 30.54
CA GLY A 479 -27.36 -8.42 29.91
C GLY A 479 -26.32 -7.37 30.25
N ALA A 480 -25.43 -7.61 31.21
CA ALA A 480 -24.36 -6.67 31.54
C ALA A 480 -23.32 -6.56 30.43
N VAL A 481 -22.63 -5.42 30.36
CA VAL A 481 -21.48 -5.22 29.50
C VAL A 481 -20.21 -5.39 30.34
N VAL A 482 -19.39 -6.36 29.96
CA VAL A 482 -18.11 -6.68 30.61
C VAL A 482 -16.94 -6.32 29.70
N GLN A 483 -15.75 -6.20 30.25
CA GLN A 483 -14.53 -5.94 29.51
C GLN A 483 -13.72 -7.24 29.38
N VAL A 484 -13.30 -7.55 28.15
CA VAL A 484 -12.37 -8.66 27.88
C VAL A 484 -10.99 -8.08 27.65
N VAL A 485 -10.00 -8.56 28.41
CA VAL A 485 -8.59 -8.14 28.37
C VAL A 485 -7.71 -9.34 28.18
N TRP A 486 -6.67 -9.20 27.36
CA TRP A 486 -5.62 -10.21 27.16
C TRP A 486 -4.24 -9.58 27.19
N ASP A 487 -3.21 -10.38 27.43
CA ASP A 487 -1.83 -9.89 27.47
C ASP A 487 -1.26 -9.70 26.07
N GLY A 488 -0.23 -8.86 25.95
CA GLY A 488 0.51 -8.71 24.69
C GLY A 488 1.19 -10.01 24.31
N TYR A 489 1.10 -10.39 23.04
CA TYR A 489 1.79 -11.52 22.47
C TYR A 489 3.06 -11.06 21.76
N THR A 490 4.14 -11.86 21.86
CA THR A 490 5.37 -11.62 21.11
C THR A 490 5.52 -12.72 20.07
N CYS A 491 5.48 -12.33 18.82
CA CYS A 491 5.70 -13.26 17.71
C CYS A 491 7.13 -13.81 17.74
N PRO A 492 7.37 -15.11 17.51
CA PRO A 492 8.69 -15.69 17.39
C PRO A 492 9.54 -14.99 16.33
N SER A 493 10.86 -15.05 16.48
CA SER A 493 11.79 -14.49 15.49
C SER A 493 11.51 -15.06 14.09
N GLY A 494 11.38 -14.19 13.11
CA GLY A 494 11.07 -14.57 11.73
C GLY A 494 9.58 -14.63 11.37
N THR A 495 8.66 -14.49 12.35
CA THR A 495 7.21 -14.48 12.09
C THR A 495 6.57 -13.08 12.14
N GLY A 496 7.37 -12.02 12.18
CA GLY A 496 6.91 -10.64 12.12
C GLY A 496 6.31 -10.11 13.41
N SER A 497 5.35 -9.21 13.30
CA SER A 497 4.58 -8.62 14.40
C SER A 497 3.20 -9.26 14.53
N VAL A 498 2.49 -8.99 15.64
CA VAL A 498 1.11 -9.45 15.81
C VAL A 498 0.21 -8.74 14.80
N ALA A 499 -0.40 -9.53 13.91
CA ALA A 499 -1.35 -9.05 12.90
C ALA A 499 -2.75 -8.88 13.50
N SER A 500 -3.22 -9.88 14.26
CA SER A 500 -4.54 -9.84 14.91
C SER A 500 -4.61 -10.76 16.13
N TYR A 501 -5.60 -10.44 16.97
CA TYR A 501 -6.14 -11.31 18.02
C TYR A 501 -7.56 -11.67 17.61
N ASP A 502 -7.81 -12.95 17.30
CA ASP A 502 -9.09 -13.44 16.81
C ASP A 502 -9.85 -14.08 17.96
N LEU A 503 -10.79 -13.34 18.55
CA LEU A 503 -11.55 -13.72 19.73
C LEU A 503 -12.82 -14.48 19.35
N THR A 504 -13.15 -15.49 20.15
CA THR A 504 -14.39 -16.26 20.08
C THR A 504 -15.09 -16.24 21.43
N LEU A 505 -16.41 -15.97 21.42
CA LEU A 505 -17.26 -15.88 22.58
C LEU A 505 -18.32 -16.97 22.56
N ILE A 506 -18.61 -17.53 23.74
CA ILE A 506 -19.80 -18.36 23.98
C ILE A 506 -20.62 -17.66 25.06
N ASN A 507 -21.92 -17.47 24.83
CA ASN A 507 -22.85 -16.76 25.71
C ASN A 507 -22.51 -15.27 25.89
N GLY A 508 -21.87 -14.67 24.88
CA GLY A 508 -21.59 -13.23 24.80
C GLY A 508 -21.55 -12.75 23.36
N THR A 509 -21.73 -11.44 23.15
CA THR A 509 -21.64 -10.80 21.84
C THR A 509 -20.84 -9.50 21.90
N PHE A 510 -20.11 -9.20 20.84
CA PHE A 510 -19.47 -7.90 20.63
C PHE A 510 -20.51 -6.83 20.28
N SER A 511 -20.10 -5.57 20.26
CA SER A 511 -20.96 -4.43 19.92
C SER A 511 -21.63 -4.53 18.53
N ASN A 512 -21.06 -5.30 17.61
CA ASN A 512 -21.61 -5.58 16.28
C ASN A 512 -22.63 -6.74 16.26
N GLY A 513 -22.91 -7.36 17.43
CA GLY A 513 -23.78 -8.53 17.58
C GLY A 513 -23.13 -9.87 17.22
N GLY A 514 -21.86 -9.90 16.81
CA GLY A 514 -21.13 -11.12 16.47
C GLY A 514 -20.57 -11.85 17.72
N THR A 515 -20.35 -13.15 17.60
CA THR A 515 -19.69 -13.99 18.61
C THR A 515 -18.19 -14.19 18.31
N THR A 516 -17.72 -13.73 17.15
CA THR A 516 -16.31 -13.73 16.75
C THR A 516 -15.90 -12.35 16.33
N GLY A 517 -14.65 -11.96 16.60
CA GLY A 517 -14.11 -10.64 16.22
C GLY A 517 -12.59 -10.67 16.14
N SER A 518 -12.03 -9.89 15.20
CA SER A 518 -10.60 -9.71 15.01
C SER A 518 -10.19 -8.32 15.52
N PHE A 519 -9.18 -8.25 16.36
CA PHE A 519 -8.76 -7.05 17.08
C PHE A 519 -7.27 -6.82 16.98
N GLN A 520 -6.86 -5.55 16.99
CA GLN A 520 -5.47 -5.14 17.06
C GLN A 520 -4.97 -5.07 18.52
N GLY A 521 -3.67 -5.02 18.71
CA GLY A 521 -3.09 -4.92 20.07
C GLY A 521 -3.52 -3.66 20.85
N GLY A 522 -3.90 -2.59 20.15
CA GLY A 522 -4.41 -1.33 20.73
C GLY A 522 -5.89 -1.33 21.11
N ASP A 523 -6.67 -2.30 20.65
CA ASP A 523 -8.13 -2.35 20.85
C ASP A 523 -8.55 -2.89 22.24
N ARG A 524 -7.60 -3.20 23.09
CA ARG A 524 -7.81 -3.70 24.46
C ARG A 524 -8.09 -2.56 25.46
N PRO A 525 -9.10 -2.68 26.33
CA PRO A 525 -10.07 -3.76 26.50
C PRO A 525 -11.21 -3.73 25.48
N VAL A 526 -11.83 -4.89 25.21
CA VAL A 526 -12.99 -5.00 24.32
C VAL A 526 -14.27 -5.24 25.12
N ALA A 527 -15.31 -4.48 24.80
CA ALA A 527 -16.61 -4.60 25.45
C ALA A 527 -17.41 -5.80 24.88
N VAL A 528 -17.96 -6.61 25.78
CA VAL A 528 -18.77 -7.78 25.48
C VAL A 528 -20.08 -7.73 26.24
N THR A 529 -21.21 -7.90 25.56
CA THR A 529 -22.54 -8.03 26.21
C THR A 529 -22.81 -9.48 26.54
N VAL A 530 -23.16 -9.78 27.77
CA VAL A 530 -23.48 -11.13 28.26
C VAL A 530 -24.86 -11.53 27.78
N THR A 531 -24.97 -12.61 26.98
CA THR A 531 -26.24 -13.03 26.34
C THR A 531 -26.76 -14.40 26.84
N GLY A 532 -25.92 -15.15 27.56
CA GLY A 532 -26.30 -16.47 28.09
C GLY A 532 -27.31 -16.42 29.23
N GLU A 533 -27.93 -17.55 29.51
CA GLU A 533 -28.88 -17.71 30.63
C GLU A 533 -28.15 -17.83 31.98
N PRO A 534 -28.79 -17.44 33.11
CA PRO A 534 -28.24 -17.65 34.43
C PRO A 534 -27.84 -19.11 34.66
N THR A 535 -26.68 -19.31 35.31
CA THR A 535 -25.97 -20.59 35.53
C THR A 535 -25.12 -21.09 34.36
N GLN A 536 -25.22 -20.52 33.18
CA GLN A 536 -24.30 -20.78 32.08
C GLN A 536 -22.98 -20.04 32.30
N LEU A 537 -21.98 -20.38 31.48
CA LEU A 537 -20.68 -19.71 31.50
C LEU A 537 -20.57 -18.78 30.31
N LEU A 538 -20.16 -17.54 30.55
CA LEU A 538 -19.55 -16.71 29.52
C LEU A 538 -18.14 -17.24 29.29
N ILE A 539 -17.81 -17.69 28.09
CA ILE A 539 -16.50 -18.24 27.74
C ILE A 539 -15.85 -17.36 26.67
N VAL A 540 -14.58 -17.08 26.87
CA VAL A 540 -13.74 -16.31 25.93
C VAL A 540 -12.50 -17.13 25.62
N SER A 541 -12.22 -17.34 24.34
CA SER A 541 -10.95 -17.86 23.85
C SER A 541 -10.46 -17.00 22.69
N TYR A 542 -9.17 -17.09 22.34
CA TYR A 542 -8.63 -16.37 21.20
C TYR A 542 -7.40 -17.06 20.64
N THR A 543 -7.11 -16.78 19.37
CA THR A 543 -5.86 -17.13 18.69
C THR A 543 -5.13 -15.84 18.31
N VAL A 544 -3.84 -15.95 18.05
CA VAL A 544 -3.00 -14.82 17.62
C VAL A 544 -2.46 -15.14 16.23
N SER A 545 -2.58 -14.18 15.32
CA SER A 545 -1.95 -14.22 14.01
C SER A 545 -0.73 -13.29 14.01
N CYS A 546 0.37 -13.75 13.43
CA CYS A 546 1.58 -12.94 13.20
C CYS A 546 1.75 -12.72 11.70
N ASP A 547 2.19 -11.52 11.28
CA ASP A 547 2.25 -11.10 9.87
C ASP A 547 3.05 -12.05 8.96
N GLY A 548 4.12 -12.65 9.49
CA GLY A 548 4.99 -13.57 8.76
C GLY A 548 4.76 -15.05 9.08
N ALA A 549 3.76 -15.38 9.92
CA ALA A 549 3.41 -16.75 10.23
C ALA A 549 2.34 -17.26 9.27
N GLN A 550 2.53 -18.45 8.73
CA GLN A 550 1.57 -19.07 7.80
C GLN A 550 0.29 -19.54 8.51
N ARG A 551 0.31 -19.65 9.84
CA ARG A 551 -0.79 -20.14 10.67
C ARG A 551 -0.95 -19.31 11.93
N PRO A 552 -2.19 -19.17 12.44
CA PRO A 552 -2.40 -18.60 13.76
C PRO A 552 -1.84 -19.53 14.86
N SER A 553 -1.68 -18.99 16.05
CA SER A 553 -1.34 -19.77 17.24
C SER A 553 -2.43 -20.81 17.56
N GLY A 554 -2.12 -21.81 18.37
CA GLY A 554 -3.15 -22.58 19.07
C GLY A 554 -4.06 -21.64 19.88
N PRO A 555 -5.31 -22.05 20.17
CA PRO A 555 -6.23 -21.23 20.97
C PRO A 555 -5.69 -21.04 22.38
N ALA A 556 -5.83 -19.82 22.91
CA ALA A 556 -5.57 -19.54 24.31
C ALA A 556 -6.46 -20.41 25.21
N PRO A 557 -6.01 -20.78 26.43
CA PRO A 557 -6.89 -21.42 27.39
C PRO A 557 -8.13 -20.57 27.63
N GLU A 558 -9.28 -21.21 27.75
CA GLU A 558 -10.57 -20.55 27.92
C GLU A 558 -10.62 -19.77 29.25
N ALA A 559 -11.04 -18.51 29.17
CA ALA A 559 -11.44 -17.75 30.34
C ALA A 559 -12.97 -17.84 30.48
N SER A 560 -13.45 -18.06 31.69
CA SER A 560 -14.89 -18.22 31.94
C SER A 560 -15.35 -17.47 33.17
N SER A 561 -16.61 -16.99 33.13
CA SER A 561 -17.32 -16.37 34.27
C SER A 561 -18.75 -16.92 34.31
N THR A 562 -19.26 -17.24 35.51
CA THR A 562 -20.63 -17.74 35.69
C THR A 562 -21.63 -16.61 35.51
N ILE A 563 -22.65 -16.83 34.68
CA ILE A 563 -23.71 -15.85 34.45
C ILE A 563 -24.74 -15.93 35.58
N THR A 564 -25.06 -14.80 36.19
CA THR A 564 -26.05 -14.65 37.24
C THR A 564 -27.30 -13.90 36.74
N ALA A 565 -28.44 -14.08 37.38
CA ALA A 565 -29.62 -13.28 37.07
C ALA A 565 -29.36 -11.78 37.35
N PRO A 566 -29.97 -10.87 36.58
CA PRO A 566 -29.85 -9.45 36.85
C PRO A 566 -30.36 -9.12 38.28
N ALA A 567 -29.70 -8.21 38.95
CA ALA A 567 -30.17 -7.74 40.27
C ALA A 567 -31.56 -7.17 40.13
N GLN A 568 -32.53 -7.70 40.90
CA GLN A 568 -33.86 -7.10 40.96
C GLN A 568 -33.75 -5.73 41.65
N GLU A 569 -34.08 -4.65 40.95
CA GLU A 569 -34.26 -3.35 41.56
C GLU A 569 -35.38 -3.48 42.61
N ASN A 570 -35.04 -3.37 43.90
CA ASN A 570 -36.00 -3.27 44.96
C ASN A 570 -36.81 -1.97 44.77
N PRO A 571 -38.14 -2.02 44.65
CA PRO A 571 -38.92 -0.81 44.54
C PRO A 571 -38.69 0.05 45.77
N THR A 572 -38.23 1.29 45.59
CA THR A 572 -38.06 2.29 46.63
C THR A 572 -39.37 2.42 47.41
N PRO A 573 -39.39 2.29 48.76
CA PRO A 573 -40.61 2.46 49.54
C PRO A 573 -41.15 3.88 49.30
N GLY A 574 -42.35 3.95 48.73
CA GLY A 574 -43.03 5.22 48.55
C GLY A 574 -43.15 5.94 49.88
N THR A 575 -42.62 7.16 49.94
CA THR A 575 -42.96 8.13 51.02
C THR A 575 -44.42 8.49 50.89
N GLU A 576 -45.27 7.79 51.66
CA GLU A 576 -46.54 8.33 52.03
C GLU A 576 -46.32 9.50 53.03
N GLY A 577 -46.76 10.70 52.63
CA GLY A 577 -46.78 11.89 53.43
C GLY A 577 -47.76 12.87 52.81
#